data_1d4be2142257738a5579a1007c40313f
#
_entry.id   1d4be2142257738a5579a1007c40313f
#
_cell.length_a   1.000
_cell.length_b   1.000
_cell.length_c   1.000
_cell.angle_alpha   90.00
_cell.angle_beta   90.00
_cell.angle_gamma   90.00
#
_symmetry.space_group_name_H-M   'P 1'
#
loop_
_entity.id
_entity.type
_entity.pdbx_description
1 polymer ?
#
loop_
_entity_poly.entity_id
_entity_poly.type
_entity_poly.pdbx_seq_one_letter_code
_entity_poly.pdbx_strand_id
1 'polypeptide(L)'
;MSAALEAALRELADKHAIEQVIAAHGRGIDRSDNALMSGCYHPGATVEYGVFAGPASEFCAMVTGAPLDRPPTTHRTSNVWIRVDGEKAVAESYGLGYRDEQDEDGRMQRLMGGRYLDRLERRSGAWKIVHRIFVLDWNINLPWSMDTSSPQYAGLLLGGRRDEDPPTRMLAEWAARQSGKPAAAPPVADRDAAIDRAVSKQALHELNTAYCRAADRADDALMRSLWHADAKVSYGEYSGGFEGFCEYWAGVRDHFERLTHLIGTDYYQITGDRAVGETQVARIEVLERKSGVTDRMIGGRFLDRFERRDGVWKLSGRAFVLDWNVNRPTTAQWGKGVFASLKLRGARAPDDPVYALWGPSS
;
A
#
# COMPACT_ATOMS: atom_id res chain seq x y z
N MET A 1 -16.61 19.40 22.30
CA MET A 1 -15.69 19.11 21.18
C MET A 1 -15.68 20.31 20.26
N SER A 2 -14.52 20.77 19.80
CA SER A 2 -14.47 21.88 18.84
C SER A 2 -14.92 21.43 17.45
N ALA A 3 -15.42 22.35 16.61
CA ALA A 3 -15.81 22.02 15.24
C ALA A 3 -14.64 21.45 14.42
N ALA A 4 -13.42 21.93 14.66
CA ALA A 4 -12.21 21.41 14.03
C ALA A 4 -11.93 19.94 14.40
N LEU A 5 -12.11 19.57 15.68
CA LEU A 5 -11.92 18.20 16.16
C LEU A 5 -13.00 17.25 15.60
N GLU A 6 -14.23 17.73 15.45
CA GLU A 6 -15.31 16.97 14.80
C GLU A 6 -15.05 16.73 13.31
N ALA A 7 -14.50 17.74 12.61
CA ALA A 7 -14.11 17.59 11.20
C ALA A 7 -12.97 16.58 11.05
N ALA A 8 -11.93 16.67 11.88
CA ALA A 8 -10.80 15.73 11.86
C ALA A 8 -11.24 14.28 12.17
N LEU A 9 -12.17 14.10 13.11
CA LEU A 9 -12.73 12.78 13.43
C LEU A 9 -13.53 12.21 12.26
N ARG A 10 -14.32 13.02 11.55
CA ARG A 10 -15.05 12.60 10.37
C ARG A 10 -14.09 12.17 9.26
N GLU A 11 -13.07 12.98 8.98
CA GLU A 11 -12.06 12.65 7.96
C GLU A 11 -11.34 11.34 8.30
N LEU A 12 -10.96 11.13 9.57
CA LEU A 12 -10.35 9.88 10.03
C LEU A 12 -11.29 8.69 9.81
N ALA A 13 -12.57 8.82 10.14
CA ALA A 13 -13.57 7.78 9.92
C ALA A 13 -13.78 7.46 8.44
N ASP A 14 -13.80 8.48 7.59
CA ASP A 14 -13.90 8.33 6.13
C ASP A 14 -12.67 7.63 5.56
N LYS A 15 -11.45 8.02 5.95
CA LYS A 15 -10.22 7.36 5.53
C LYS A 15 -10.19 5.89 5.94
N HIS A 16 -10.55 5.60 7.20
CA HIS A 16 -10.63 4.22 7.67
C HIS A 16 -11.67 3.39 6.88
N ALA A 17 -12.84 3.95 6.58
CA ALA A 17 -13.85 3.27 5.78
C ALA A 17 -13.34 2.97 4.35
N ILE A 18 -12.60 3.89 3.74
CA ILE A 18 -11.98 3.69 2.43
C ILE A 18 -10.90 2.60 2.49
N GLU A 19 -10.04 2.60 3.52
CA GLU A 19 -9.05 1.54 3.73
C GLU A 19 -9.72 0.15 3.84
N GLN A 20 -10.86 0.05 4.53
CA GLN A 20 -11.61 -1.20 4.61
C GLN A 20 -12.13 -1.66 3.24
N VAL A 21 -12.58 -0.75 2.37
CA VAL A 21 -12.98 -1.07 0.99
C VAL A 21 -11.80 -1.62 0.19
N ILE A 22 -10.62 -1.00 0.30
CA ILE A 22 -9.40 -1.42 -0.39
C ILE A 22 -8.97 -2.82 0.10
N ALA A 23 -8.99 -3.04 1.40
CA ALA A 23 -8.65 -4.33 2.01
C ALA A 23 -9.64 -5.44 1.61
N ALA A 24 -10.95 -5.13 1.63
CA ALA A 24 -12.00 -6.05 1.22
C ALA A 24 -11.87 -6.48 -0.24
N HIS A 25 -11.48 -5.54 -1.13
CA HIS A 25 -11.25 -5.84 -2.53
C HIS A 25 -10.14 -6.88 -2.73
N GLY A 26 -8.97 -6.69 -2.09
CA GLY A 26 -7.87 -7.67 -2.16
C GLY A 26 -8.28 -9.04 -1.62
N ARG A 27 -8.99 -9.07 -0.49
CA ARG A 27 -9.53 -10.31 0.08
C ARG A 27 -10.52 -10.99 -0.88
N GLY A 28 -11.41 -10.22 -1.52
CA GLY A 28 -12.39 -10.75 -2.47
C GLY A 28 -11.72 -11.47 -3.64
N ILE A 29 -10.67 -10.91 -4.20
CA ILE A 29 -9.86 -11.57 -5.25
C ILE A 29 -9.24 -12.85 -4.72
N ASP A 30 -8.50 -12.77 -3.62
CA ASP A 30 -7.71 -13.89 -3.08
C ASP A 30 -8.57 -15.09 -2.67
N ARG A 31 -9.80 -14.85 -2.26
CA ARG A 31 -10.73 -15.89 -1.81
C ARG A 31 -11.78 -16.26 -2.86
N SER A 32 -11.70 -15.69 -4.06
CA SER A 32 -12.73 -15.86 -5.12
C SER A 32 -14.13 -15.54 -4.61
N ASP A 33 -14.24 -14.53 -3.75
CA ASP A 33 -15.49 -14.04 -3.17
C ASP A 33 -16.04 -12.89 -4.02
N ASN A 34 -16.90 -13.24 -4.98
CA ASN A 34 -17.51 -12.26 -5.89
C ASN A 34 -18.38 -11.24 -5.13
N ALA A 35 -19.12 -11.67 -4.13
CA ALA A 35 -20.02 -10.79 -3.38
C ALA A 35 -19.25 -9.74 -2.61
N LEU A 36 -18.16 -10.13 -1.93
CA LEU A 36 -17.27 -9.22 -1.22
C LEU A 36 -16.60 -8.24 -2.19
N MET A 37 -16.03 -8.76 -3.28
CA MET A 37 -15.31 -7.93 -4.26
C MET A 37 -16.24 -6.94 -4.97
N SER A 38 -17.40 -7.40 -5.47
CA SER A 38 -18.39 -6.55 -6.13
C SER A 38 -18.99 -5.52 -5.17
N GLY A 39 -19.10 -5.88 -3.88
CA GLY A 39 -19.56 -4.99 -2.82
C GLY A 39 -18.67 -3.76 -2.62
N CYS A 40 -17.40 -3.79 -3.06
CA CYS A 40 -16.48 -2.67 -3.01
C CYS A 40 -16.75 -1.58 -4.06
N TYR A 41 -17.59 -1.87 -5.06
CA TYR A 41 -17.87 -0.97 -6.16
C TYR A 41 -19.30 -0.43 -6.12
N HIS A 42 -19.47 0.81 -6.58
CA HIS A 42 -20.80 1.33 -6.87
C HIS A 42 -21.35 0.75 -8.20
N PRO A 43 -22.67 0.66 -8.37
CA PRO A 43 -23.26 0.37 -9.67
C PRO A 43 -22.77 1.36 -10.73
N GLY A 44 -22.36 0.86 -11.89
CA GLY A 44 -21.78 1.65 -12.99
C GLY A 44 -20.29 1.98 -12.84
N ALA A 45 -19.62 1.47 -11.80
CA ALA A 45 -18.17 1.63 -11.66
C ALA A 45 -17.40 0.94 -12.79
N THR A 46 -16.21 1.47 -13.09
CA THR A 46 -15.32 0.98 -14.15
C THR A 46 -13.93 0.65 -13.60
N VAL A 47 -13.21 -0.20 -14.34
CA VAL A 47 -11.82 -0.56 -14.05
C VAL A 47 -10.94 -0.52 -15.28
N GLU A 48 -9.64 -0.28 -15.08
CA GLU A 48 -8.59 -0.33 -16.11
C GLU A 48 -7.40 -1.12 -15.57
N TYR A 49 -7.26 -2.38 -16.00
CA TYR A 49 -6.20 -3.28 -15.55
C TYR A 49 -5.24 -3.70 -16.68
N GLY A 50 -5.32 -3.07 -17.83
CA GLY A 50 -4.53 -3.45 -19.00
C GLY A 50 -5.03 -4.71 -19.71
N VAL A 51 -5.23 -5.80 -18.97
CA VAL A 51 -5.85 -7.05 -19.50
C VAL A 51 -7.36 -6.91 -19.67
N PHE A 52 -7.97 -5.95 -18.94
CA PHE A 52 -9.40 -5.67 -18.97
C PHE A 52 -9.62 -4.18 -18.72
N ALA A 53 -10.49 -3.58 -19.51
CA ALA A 53 -11.00 -2.22 -19.30
C ALA A 53 -12.50 -2.25 -19.55
N GLY A 54 -13.30 -1.82 -18.55
CA GLY A 54 -14.76 -1.87 -18.67
C GLY A 54 -15.48 -1.88 -17.33
N PRO A 55 -16.72 -2.40 -17.29
CA PRO A 55 -17.53 -2.46 -16.06
C PRO A 55 -16.86 -3.28 -14.96
N ALA A 56 -16.83 -2.72 -13.74
CA ALA A 56 -16.24 -3.41 -12.57
C ALA A 56 -16.97 -4.74 -12.26
N SER A 57 -18.27 -4.84 -12.52
CA SER A 57 -19.03 -6.09 -12.33
C SER A 57 -18.54 -7.24 -13.21
N GLU A 58 -18.20 -6.96 -14.46
CA GLU A 58 -17.65 -7.96 -15.37
C GLU A 58 -16.24 -8.38 -14.96
N PHE A 59 -15.42 -7.41 -14.56
CA PHE A 59 -14.09 -7.68 -14.00
C PHE A 59 -14.17 -8.57 -12.75
N CYS A 60 -15.04 -8.25 -11.79
CA CYS A 60 -15.25 -9.07 -10.60
C CYS A 60 -15.64 -10.50 -10.95
N ALA A 61 -16.60 -10.68 -11.86
CA ALA A 61 -17.02 -12.00 -12.33
C ALA A 61 -15.86 -12.78 -12.98
N MET A 62 -15.06 -12.11 -13.82
CA MET A 62 -13.91 -12.72 -14.49
C MET A 62 -12.86 -13.21 -13.50
N VAL A 63 -12.43 -12.37 -12.53
CA VAL A 63 -11.31 -12.74 -11.64
C VAL A 63 -11.71 -13.70 -10.53
N THR A 64 -12.97 -13.63 -10.05
CA THR A 64 -13.48 -14.54 -9.01
C THR A 64 -14.09 -15.82 -9.57
N GLY A 65 -14.36 -15.86 -10.88
CA GLY A 65 -14.88 -17.04 -11.59
C GLY A 65 -13.82 -18.07 -11.98
N ALA A 66 -12.54 -17.81 -11.69
CA ALA A 66 -11.46 -18.77 -11.97
C ALA A 66 -11.72 -20.11 -11.27
N PRO A 67 -11.35 -21.25 -11.92
CA PRO A 67 -11.48 -22.58 -11.31
C PRO A 67 -10.81 -22.64 -9.93
N LEU A 68 -11.43 -23.32 -8.98
CA LEU A 68 -10.96 -23.40 -7.58
C LEU A 68 -9.71 -24.26 -7.41
N ASP A 69 -9.40 -25.12 -8.36
CA ASP A 69 -8.19 -25.96 -8.41
C ASP A 69 -6.92 -25.18 -8.77
N ARG A 70 -7.07 -23.92 -9.21
CA ARG A 70 -5.90 -23.05 -9.40
C ARG A 70 -5.31 -22.67 -8.05
N PRO A 71 -3.98 -22.59 -7.94
CA PRO A 71 -3.33 -22.10 -6.73
C PRO A 71 -3.88 -20.73 -6.30
N PRO A 72 -4.01 -20.47 -4.99
CA PRO A 72 -4.50 -19.20 -4.50
C PRO A 72 -3.56 -18.05 -4.90
N THR A 73 -4.14 -16.93 -5.26
CA THR A 73 -3.42 -15.67 -5.39
C THR A 73 -3.28 -15.00 -4.04
N THR A 74 -2.33 -14.11 -3.91
CA THR A 74 -2.16 -13.30 -2.70
C THR A 74 -1.98 -11.86 -3.09
N HIS A 75 -2.84 -10.97 -2.56
CA HIS A 75 -2.69 -9.54 -2.69
C HIS A 75 -2.38 -8.93 -1.32
N ARG A 76 -1.29 -8.19 -1.24
CA ARG A 76 -0.93 -7.39 -0.07
C ARG A 76 -0.99 -5.93 -0.45
N THR A 77 -1.78 -5.16 0.29
CA THR A 77 -1.93 -3.72 0.09
C THR A 77 -1.18 -2.99 1.20
N SER A 78 -0.46 -1.97 0.82
CA SER A 78 0.30 -1.11 1.73
C SER A 78 0.30 0.34 1.22
N ASN A 79 0.90 1.27 1.94
CA ASN A 79 1.09 2.66 1.53
C ASN A 79 -0.22 3.29 1.02
N VAL A 80 -1.30 3.16 1.79
CA VAL A 80 -2.59 3.73 1.40
C VAL A 80 -2.60 5.21 1.70
N TRP A 81 -2.69 6.03 0.64
CA TRP A 81 -2.80 7.48 0.77
C TRP A 81 -4.11 7.97 0.19
N ILE A 82 -4.89 8.69 1.01
CA ILE A 82 -6.27 9.08 0.71
C ILE A 82 -6.43 10.59 0.86
N ARG A 83 -7.10 11.21 -0.10
CA ARG A 83 -7.62 12.58 -0.01
C ARG A 83 -9.14 12.53 -0.09
N VAL A 84 -9.80 13.13 0.90
CA VAL A 84 -11.26 13.22 0.98
C VAL A 84 -11.69 14.66 0.71
N ASP A 85 -12.70 14.82 -0.13
CA ASP A 85 -13.38 16.08 -0.40
C ASP A 85 -14.90 15.86 -0.40
N GLY A 86 -15.53 16.11 0.76
CA GLY A 86 -16.95 15.88 0.99
C GLY A 86 -17.36 14.42 0.77
N GLU A 87 -18.16 14.17 -0.26
CA GLU A 87 -18.65 12.83 -0.63
C GLU A 87 -17.79 12.15 -1.69
N LYS A 88 -16.62 12.71 -2.01
CA LYS A 88 -15.68 12.17 -3.00
C LYS A 88 -14.32 11.98 -2.37
N ALA A 89 -13.58 10.99 -2.88
CA ALA A 89 -12.22 10.75 -2.47
C ALA A 89 -11.40 10.20 -3.64
N VAL A 90 -10.09 10.39 -3.54
CA VAL A 90 -9.10 9.68 -4.35
C VAL A 90 -8.15 8.94 -3.41
N ALA A 91 -7.71 7.77 -3.84
CA ALA A 91 -6.74 6.98 -3.09
C ALA A 91 -5.67 6.41 -4.02
N GLU A 92 -4.44 6.40 -3.55
CA GLU A 92 -3.34 5.60 -4.09
C GLU A 92 -3.00 4.54 -3.07
N SER A 93 -2.90 3.28 -3.48
CA SER A 93 -2.43 2.21 -2.61
C SER A 93 -1.46 1.30 -3.35
N TYR A 94 -0.37 0.90 -2.68
CA TYR A 94 0.62 0.01 -3.25
C TYR A 94 0.18 -1.43 -3.08
N GLY A 95 0.32 -2.21 -4.14
CA GLY A 95 -0.05 -3.61 -4.18
C GLY A 95 1.13 -4.52 -4.50
N LEU A 96 1.26 -5.59 -3.73
CA LEU A 96 2.11 -6.73 -4.06
C LEU A 96 1.20 -7.93 -4.34
N GLY A 97 1.23 -8.41 -5.58
CA GLY A 97 0.54 -9.61 -6.01
C GLY A 97 1.49 -10.80 -6.14
N TYR A 98 1.11 -11.96 -5.59
CA TYR A 98 1.75 -13.24 -5.85
C TYR A 98 0.77 -14.15 -6.57
N ARG A 99 1.25 -14.88 -7.57
CA ARG A 99 0.52 -15.98 -8.20
C ARG A 99 1.45 -17.08 -8.69
N ASP A 100 0.95 -18.27 -8.67
CA ASP A 100 1.50 -19.44 -9.31
C ASP A 100 0.82 -19.60 -10.68
N GLU A 101 1.59 -19.82 -11.72
CA GLU A 101 1.11 -19.89 -13.09
C GLU A 101 1.87 -20.95 -13.90
N GLN A 102 1.15 -21.74 -14.69
CA GLN A 102 1.71 -22.61 -15.71
C GLN A 102 1.70 -21.87 -17.05
N ASP A 103 2.85 -21.72 -17.66
CA ASP A 103 3.00 -21.14 -18.99
C ASP A 103 3.98 -21.96 -19.87
N GLU A 104 4.45 -21.37 -20.97
CA GLU A 104 5.39 -22.00 -21.91
C GLU A 104 6.78 -22.25 -21.28
N ASP A 105 7.16 -21.43 -20.29
CA ASP A 105 8.43 -21.55 -19.56
C ASP A 105 8.33 -22.57 -18.40
N GLY A 106 7.16 -23.20 -18.20
CA GLY A 106 6.89 -24.17 -17.14
C GLY A 106 6.05 -23.58 -16.01
N ARG A 107 6.08 -24.23 -14.83
CA ARG A 107 5.40 -23.70 -13.65
C ARG A 107 6.24 -22.61 -13.00
N MET A 108 5.66 -21.42 -12.88
CA MET A 108 6.34 -20.21 -12.46
C MET A 108 5.69 -19.60 -11.23
N GLN A 109 6.50 -18.99 -10.36
CA GLN A 109 6.08 -18.08 -9.30
C GLN A 109 6.25 -16.65 -9.80
N ARG A 110 5.16 -15.90 -9.84
CA ARG A 110 5.16 -14.52 -10.31
C ARG A 110 4.82 -13.58 -9.18
N LEU A 111 5.71 -12.62 -8.93
CA LEU A 111 5.44 -11.48 -8.07
C LEU A 111 5.30 -10.24 -8.93
N MET A 112 4.32 -9.43 -8.65
CA MET A 112 4.14 -8.14 -9.30
C MET A 112 3.87 -7.07 -8.26
N GLY A 113 4.54 -5.95 -8.40
CA GLY A 113 4.29 -4.75 -7.61
C GLY A 113 3.72 -3.66 -8.49
N GLY A 114 2.75 -2.96 -7.96
CA GLY A 114 2.09 -1.88 -8.66
C GLY A 114 1.20 -1.08 -7.72
N ARG A 115 0.40 -0.22 -8.31
CA ARG A 115 -0.49 0.66 -7.56
C ARG A 115 -1.91 0.60 -8.07
N TYR A 116 -2.83 0.73 -7.14
CA TYR A 116 -4.21 1.04 -7.44
C TYR A 116 -4.42 2.55 -7.31
N LEU A 117 -5.00 3.16 -8.33
CA LEU A 117 -5.42 4.55 -8.36
C LEU A 117 -6.94 4.57 -8.37
N ASP A 118 -7.53 4.94 -7.24
CA ASP A 118 -8.97 4.84 -7.00
C ASP A 118 -9.64 6.21 -6.97
N ARG A 119 -10.80 6.30 -7.60
CA ARG A 119 -11.81 7.31 -7.30
C ARG A 119 -12.93 6.65 -6.53
N LEU A 120 -13.31 7.25 -5.42
CA LEU A 120 -14.37 6.74 -4.54
C LEU A 120 -15.43 7.81 -4.31
N GLU A 121 -16.64 7.34 -4.05
CA GLU A 121 -17.75 8.20 -3.64
C GLU A 121 -18.46 7.59 -2.44
N ARG A 122 -18.98 8.47 -1.57
CA ARG A 122 -19.89 8.07 -0.51
C ARG A 122 -21.32 8.28 -0.98
N ARG A 123 -22.05 7.20 -1.15
CA ARG A 123 -23.49 7.21 -1.51
C ARG A 123 -24.28 6.45 -0.46
N SER A 124 -25.35 7.04 0.04
CA SER A 124 -26.18 6.46 1.12
C SER A 124 -25.34 6.05 2.36
N GLY A 125 -24.33 6.85 2.71
CA GLY A 125 -23.46 6.64 3.86
C GLY A 125 -22.34 5.62 3.68
N ALA A 126 -22.19 4.98 2.51
CA ALA A 126 -21.16 3.99 2.25
C ALA A 126 -20.17 4.45 1.19
N TRP A 127 -18.88 4.40 1.52
CA TRP A 127 -17.79 4.61 0.57
C TRP A 127 -17.63 3.39 -0.33
N LYS A 128 -17.53 3.62 -1.64
CA LYS A 128 -17.20 2.58 -2.64
C LYS A 128 -16.45 3.17 -3.81
N ILE A 129 -15.76 2.30 -4.54
CA ILE A 129 -15.00 2.65 -5.73
C ILE A 129 -15.98 2.95 -6.89
N VAL A 130 -15.75 4.03 -7.61
CA VAL A 130 -16.44 4.37 -8.86
C VAL A 130 -15.53 4.19 -10.08
N HIS A 131 -14.21 4.24 -9.88
CA HIS A 131 -13.23 3.98 -10.92
C HIS A 131 -11.92 3.51 -10.32
N ARG A 132 -11.28 2.47 -10.88
CA ARG A 132 -9.98 1.95 -10.47
C ARG A 132 -9.08 1.75 -11.65
N ILE A 133 -7.83 2.18 -11.51
CA ILE A 133 -6.75 1.95 -12.46
C ILE A 133 -5.66 1.13 -11.77
N PHE A 134 -5.09 0.14 -12.46
CA PHE A 134 -3.88 -0.55 -12.01
C PHE A 134 -2.67 -0.10 -12.81
N VAL A 135 -1.63 0.34 -12.10
CA VAL A 135 -0.32 0.73 -12.64
C VAL A 135 0.70 -0.32 -12.24
N LEU A 136 1.40 -0.91 -13.21
CA LEU A 136 2.47 -1.86 -12.94
C LEU A 136 3.80 -1.12 -12.77
N ASP A 137 4.44 -1.29 -11.62
CA ASP A 137 5.74 -0.69 -11.31
C ASP A 137 6.90 -1.65 -11.58
N TRP A 138 6.77 -2.93 -11.17
CA TRP A 138 7.80 -3.96 -11.34
C TRP A 138 7.21 -5.36 -11.32
N ASN A 139 7.99 -6.35 -11.77
CA ASN A 139 7.65 -7.76 -11.64
C ASN A 139 8.90 -8.64 -11.50
N ILE A 140 8.71 -9.80 -10.89
CA ILE A 140 9.73 -10.82 -10.66
C ILE A 140 9.13 -12.18 -11.06
N ASN A 141 9.89 -12.97 -11.84
CA ASN A 141 9.44 -14.24 -12.35
C ASN A 141 10.47 -15.30 -12.01
N LEU A 142 10.06 -16.35 -11.30
CA LEU A 142 10.92 -17.43 -10.83
C LEU A 142 10.35 -18.77 -11.23
N PRO A 143 11.20 -19.77 -11.52
CA PRO A 143 10.75 -21.15 -11.55
C PRO A 143 10.06 -21.51 -10.23
N TRP A 144 9.03 -22.33 -10.30
CA TRP A 144 8.29 -22.75 -9.12
C TRP A 144 9.18 -23.52 -8.16
N SER A 145 9.18 -23.12 -6.90
CA SER A 145 10.04 -23.70 -5.85
C SER A 145 9.33 -23.87 -4.51
N MET A 146 7.99 -23.62 -4.46
CA MET A 146 7.25 -23.78 -3.21
C MET A 146 7.21 -25.26 -2.81
N ASP A 147 7.69 -25.57 -1.62
CA ASP A 147 7.63 -26.88 -1.00
C ASP A 147 6.91 -26.77 0.36
N THR A 148 5.70 -27.30 0.42
CA THR A 148 4.90 -27.38 1.66
C THR A 148 5.01 -28.74 2.34
N SER A 149 5.77 -29.68 1.77
CA SER A 149 5.92 -31.02 2.30
C SER A 149 7.01 -31.14 3.38
N SER A 150 7.87 -30.13 3.49
CA SER A 150 8.94 -30.17 4.50
C SER A 150 8.36 -30.09 5.93
N PRO A 151 9.00 -30.73 6.92
CA PRO A 151 8.47 -30.83 8.29
C PRO A 151 8.14 -29.48 8.94
N GLN A 152 8.85 -28.41 8.57
CA GLN A 152 8.60 -27.05 9.10
C GLN A 152 7.25 -26.46 8.68
N TYR A 153 6.64 -26.97 7.59
CA TYR A 153 5.34 -26.52 7.08
C TYR A 153 4.19 -27.48 7.39
N ALA A 154 4.49 -28.73 7.78
CA ALA A 154 3.50 -29.80 7.93
C ALA A 154 2.37 -29.49 8.94
N GLY A 155 2.62 -28.63 9.92
CA GLY A 155 1.64 -28.22 10.93
C GLY A 155 0.95 -26.87 10.65
N LEU A 156 1.26 -26.21 9.53
CA LEU A 156 0.70 -24.90 9.22
C LEU A 156 -0.62 -25.02 8.47
N LEU A 157 -1.57 -24.15 8.83
CA LEU A 157 -2.77 -23.95 8.04
C LEU A 157 -2.40 -23.26 6.73
N LEU A 158 -2.80 -23.88 5.62
CA LEU A 158 -2.62 -23.30 4.29
C LEU A 158 -3.80 -22.41 3.94
N GLY A 159 -3.54 -21.31 3.21
CA GLY A 159 -4.58 -20.44 2.66
C GLY A 159 -5.42 -21.22 1.62
N GLY A 160 -6.70 -20.93 1.59
CA GLY A 160 -7.68 -21.53 0.68
C GLY A 160 -8.51 -20.49 -0.04
N ARG A 161 -9.58 -20.94 -0.69
CA ARG A 161 -10.57 -20.10 -1.34
C ARG A 161 -11.95 -20.39 -0.75
N ARG A 162 -12.82 -19.38 -0.75
CA ARG A 162 -14.20 -19.50 -0.23
C ARG A 162 -14.23 -20.15 1.16
N ASP A 163 -15.06 -21.15 1.35
CA ASP A 163 -15.26 -21.84 2.63
C ASP A 163 -14.10 -22.75 3.06
N GLU A 164 -13.16 -23.04 2.14
CA GLU A 164 -11.96 -23.81 2.44
C GLU A 164 -10.90 -22.95 3.14
N ASP A 165 -10.99 -21.61 3.03
CA ASP A 165 -10.07 -20.69 3.69
C ASP A 165 -10.38 -20.61 5.20
N PRO A 166 -9.43 -20.96 6.10
CA PRO A 166 -9.67 -20.99 7.54
C PRO A 166 -10.21 -19.67 8.12
N PRO A 167 -9.70 -18.48 7.74
CA PRO A 167 -10.26 -17.20 8.16
C PRO A 167 -11.72 -16.96 7.76
N THR A 168 -12.16 -17.50 6.63
CA THR A 168 -13.57 -17.32 6.18
C THR A 168 -14.53 -17.96 7.17
N ARG A 169 -14.23 -19.15 7.65
CA ARG A 169 -15.02 -19.85 8.65
C ARG A 169 -15.07 -19.09 9.98
N MET A 170 -13.90 -18.64 10.46
CA MET A 170 -13.78 -17.84 11.69
C MET A 170 -14.61 -16.55 11.62
N LEU A 171 -14.56 -15.82 10.50
CA LEU A 171 -15.31 -14.58 10.32
C LEU A 171 -16.82 -14.82 10.23
N ALA A 172 -17.25 -15.91 9.59
CA ALA A 172 -18.67 -16.29 9.55
C ALA A 172 -19.21 -16.65 10.94
N GLU A 173 -18.45 -17.41 11.74
CA GLU A 173 -18.80 -17.72 13.13
C GLU A 173 -18.85 -16.46 14.00
N TRP A 174 -17.91 -15.53 13.81
CA TRP A 174 -17.93 -14.25 14.52
C TRP A 174 -19.16 -13.43 14.16
N ALA A 175 -19.47 -13.28 12.87
CA ALA A 175 -20.67 -12.55 12.41
C ALA A 175 -21.96 -13.14 12.98
N ALA A 176 -22.07 -14.47 13.01
CA ALA A 176 -23.22 -15.16 13.60
C ALA A 176 -23.40 -14.87 15.11
N ARG A 177 -22.30 -14.72 15.85
CA ARG A 177 -22.32 -14.39 17.29
C ARG A 177 -22.65 -12.92 17.58
N GLN A 178 -22.40 -12.02 16.62
CA GLN A 178 -22.62 -10.57 16.75
C GLN A 178 -24.03 -10.12 16.34
N SER A 179 -24.84 -10.99 15.78
CA SER A 179 -26.23 -10.68 15.42
C SER A 179 -27.03 -10.33 16.69
N GLY A 180 -27.04 -9.05 17.06
CA GLY A 180 -27.84 -8.51 18.15
C GLY A 180 -27.14 -7.72 19.26
N LYS A 181 -25.81 -7.53 19.24
CA LYS A 181 -25.13 -6.71 20.26
C LYS A 181 -24.15 -5.72 19.63
N PRO A 182 -24.43 -4.39 19.67
CA PRO A 182 -23.38 -3.43 19.42
C PRO A 182 -22.30 -3.58 20.49
N ALA A 183 -21.03 -3.75 20.08
CA ALA A 183 -19.90 -3.73 21.01
C ALA A 183 -19.87 -2.36 21.70
N ALA A 184 -20.02 -2.33 23.01
CA ALA A 184 -19.80 -1.10 23.78
C ALA A 184 -18.33 -0.73 23.66
N ALA A 185 -18.03 0.47 23.15
CA ALA A 185 -16.69 1.00 23.19
C ALA A 185 -16.24 1.13 24.66
N PRO A 186 -14.98 0.78 24.98
CA PRO A 186 -14.48 0.96 26.34
C PRO A 186 -14.57 2.43 26.76
N PRO A 187 -14.87 2.73 28.04
CA PRO A 187 -14.93 4.11 28.49
C PRO A 187 -13.57 4.77 28.34
N VAL A 188 -13.54 5.95 27.71
CA VAL A 188 -12.33 6.77 27.54
C VAL A 188 -12.43 7.93 28.52
N ALA A 189 -11.51 8.00 29.48
CA ALA A 189 -11.52 8.99 30.55
C ALA A 189 -11.35 10.44 30.02
N ASP A 190 -10.57 10.62 28.95
CA ASP A 190 -10.40 11.87 28.21
C ASP A 190 -10.61 11.60 26.72
N ARG A 191 -11.81 11.93 26.26
CA ARG A 191 -12.22 11.68 24.87
C ARG A 191 -11.46 12.57 23.88
N ASP A 192 -11.25 13.83 24.19
CA ASP A 192 -10.60 14.77 23.29
C ASP A 192 -9.12 14.41 23.10
N ALA A 193 -8.43 14.05 24.19
CA ALA A 193 -7.05 13.55 24.11
C ALA A 193 -6.94 12.21 23.36
N ALA A 194 -7.93 11.34 23.46
CA ALA A 194 -7.94 10.08 22.71
C ALA A 194 -8.13 10.30 21.20
N ILE A 195 -9.01 11.25 20.83
CA ILE A 195 -9.22 11.64 19.43
C ILE A 195 -7.97 12.31 18.87
N ASP A 196 -7.39 13.30 19.57
CA ASP A 196 -6.14 13.95 19.15
C ASP A 196 -5.03 12.93 18.89
N ARG A 197 -4.91 11.94 19.79
CA ARG A 197 -3.93 10.85 19.63
C ARG A 197 -4.21 9.97 18.41
N ALA A 198 -5.48 9.66 18.12
CA ALA A 198 -5.86 8.86 16.96
C ALA A 198 -5.60 9.62 15.65
N VAL A 199 -6.01 10.88 15.58
CA VAL A 199 -5.75 11.77 14.44
C VAL A 199 -4.25 11.96 14.22
N SER A 200 -3.48 12.16 15.31
CA SER A 200 -2.02 12.28 15.23
C SER A 200 -1.36 11.01 14.70
N LYS A 201 -1.77 9.81 15.15
CA LYS A 201 -1.25 8.55 14.61
C LYS A 201 -1.50 8.43 13.10
N GLN A 202 -2.70 8.78 12.65
CA GLN A 202 -3.01 8.78 11.23
C GLN A 202 -2.11 9.75 10.45
N ALA A 203 -1.91 10.97 10.96
CA ALA A 203 -1.01 11.95 10.34
C ALA A 203 0.44 11.45 10.23
N LEU A 204 0.95 10.77 11.26
CA LEU A 204 2.30 10.18 11.24
C LEU A 204 2.42 9.06 10.21
N HIS A 205 1.40 8.19 10.11
CA HIS A 205 1.33 7.14 9.08
C HIS A 205 1.32 7.75 7.66
N GLU A 206 0.51 8.79 7.45
CA GLU A 206 0.44 9.48 6.16
C GLU A 206 1.76 10.17 5.77
N LEU A 207 2.51 10.73 6.74
CA LEU A 207 3.85 11.26 6.49
C LEU A 207 4.81 10.17 5.97
N ASN A 208 4.76 8.96 6.52
CA ASN A 208 5.58 7.85 6.05
C ASN A 208 5.16 7.36 4.67
N THR A 209 3.86 7.30 4.42
CA THR A 209 3.32 6.96 3.10
C THR A 209 3.71 7.99 2.04
N ALA A 210 3.57 9.28 2.36
CA ALA A 210 3.95 10.38 1.49
C ALA A 210 5.45 10.43 1.22
N TYR A 211 6.29 10.12 2.23
CA TYR A 211 7.74 9.99 2.05
C TYR A 211 8.09 8.90 1.04
N CYS A 212 7.50 7.71 1.17
CA CYS A 212 7.73 6.62 0.23
C CYS A 212 7.37 7.04 -1.20
N ARG A 213 6.20 7.64 -1.39
CA ARG A 213 5.79 8.16 -2.69
C ARG A 213 6.76 9.21 -3.23
N ALA A 214 7.17 10.18 -2.40
CA ALA A 214 8.10 11.22 -2.81
C ALA A 214 9.44 10.65 -3.27
N ALA A 215 9.97 9.66 -2.55
CA ALA A 215 11.19 8.95 -2.90
C ALA A 215 11.04 8.14 -4.20
N ASP A 216 9.96 7.37 -4.32
CA ASP A 216 9.71 6.47 -5.46
C ASP A 216 9.47 7.23 -6.77
N ARG A 217 8.89 8.42 -6.70
CA ARG A 217 8.55 9.25 -7.87
C ARG A 217 9.53 10.38 -8.11
N ALA A 218 10.58 10.52 -7.28
CA ALA A 218 11.50 11.64 -7.29
C ALA A 218 10.77 13.00 -7.22
N ASP A 219 9.72 13.08 -6.39
CA ASP A 219 8.90 14.28 -6.17
C ASP A 219 9.56 15.14 -5.08
N ASP A 220 10.46 16.02 -5.50
CA ASP A 220 11.23 16.88 -4.58
C ASP A 220 10.35 17.87 -3.82
N ALA A 221 9.27 18.35 -4.42
CA ALA A 221 8.36 19.29 -3.77
C ALA A 221 7.62 18.59 -2.62
N LEU A 222 7.06 17.41 -2.88
CA LEU A 222 6.44 16.60 -1.85
C LEU A 222 7.47 16.22 -0.77
N MET A 223 8.66 15.74 -1.15
CA MET A 223 9.71 15.38 -0.19
C MET A 223 10.00 16.53 0.78
N ARG A 224 10.21 17.74 0.29
CA ARG A 224 10.50 18.92 1.11
C ARG A 224 9.36 19.33 2.03
N SER A 225 8.10 19.11 1.63
CA SER A 225 6.93 19.46 2.43
C SER A 225 6.78 18.64 3.71
N LEU A 226 7.37 17.44 3.77
CA LEU A 226 7.19 16.47 4.86
C LEU A 226 8.12 16.71 6.05
N TRP A 227 9.11 17.60 5.93
CA TRP A 227 10.17 17.76 6.91
C TRP A 227 10.22 19.16 7.50
N HIS A 228 10.67 19.24 8.75
CA HIS A 228 11.15 20.50 9.30
C HIS A 228 12.54 20.82 8.74
N ALA A 229 12.83 22.09 8.50
CA ALA A 229 14.08 22.53 7.88
C ALA A 229 15.33 22.16 8.71
N ASP A 230 15.18 22.06 10.03
CA ASP A 230 16.24 21.70 10.99
C ASP A 230 16.36 20.18 11.24
N ALA A 231 15.59 19.36 10.51
CA ALA A 231 15.57 17.92 10.69
C ALA A 231 16.93 17.27 10.45
N LYS A 232 17.16 16.14 11.13
CA LYS A 232 18.38 15.33 11.03
C LYS A 232 18.10 13.99 10.39
N VAL A 233 18.94 13.59 9.45
CA VAL A 233 18.81 12.34 8.70
C VAL A 233 20.09 11.51 8.83
N SER A 234 19.92 10.22 9.12
CA SER A 234 20.97 9.20 9.08
C SER A 234 20.48 8.05 8.17
N TYR A 235 21.03 7.97 6.96
CA TYR A 235 20.55 7.06 5.94
C TYR A 235 21.69 6.43 5.15
N GLY A 236 22.17 5.29 5.65
CA GLY A 236 23.31 4.61 5.02
C GLY A 236 24.59 5.44 5.10
N GLU A 237 25.08 5.88 3.96
CA GLU A 237 26.32 6.66 3.84
C GLU A 237 26.14 8.15 4.18
N TYR A 238 24.87 8.61 4.30
CA TYR A 238 24.57 9.99 4.64
C TYR A 238 24.20 10.15 6.11
N SER A 239 24.80 11.14 6.78
CA SER A 239 24.38 11.62 8.09
C SER A 239 24.57 13.14 8.19
N GLY A 240 23.46 13.85 8.41
CA GLY A 240 23.49 15.32 8.42
C GLY A 240 22.12 15.98 8.51
N GLY A 241 22.04 17.21 8.03
CA GLY A 241 20.78 17.96 7.94
C GLY A 241 19.93 17.53 6.75
N PHE A 242 18.64 17.84 6.79
CA PHE A 242 17.69 17.44 5.75
C PHE A 242 18.04 18.00 4.36
N GLU A 243 18.50 19.26 4.26
CA GLU A 243 18.87 19.84 2.96
C GLU A 243 20.00 19.05 2.28
N GLY A 244 21.08 18.74 3.02
CA GLY A 244 22.14 17.89 2.49
C GLY A 244 21.71 16.48 2.16
N PHE A 245 20.67 15.95 2.84
CA PHE A 245 20.05 14.68 2.45
C PHE A 245 19.35 14.80 1.09
N CYS A 246 18.65 15.90 0.80
CA CYS A 246 18.04 16.12 -0.50
C CYS A 246 19.08 16.16 -1.63
N GLU A 247 20.22 16.81 -1.40
CA GLU A 247 21.34 16.86 -2.35
C GLU A 247 21.95 15.46 -2.57
N TYR A 248 22.21 14.72 -1.49
CA TYR A 248 22.69 13.34 -1.54
C TYR A 248 21.71 12.46 -2.32
N TRP A 249 20.39 12.54 -1.99
CA TRP A 249 19.36 11.75 -2.65
C TRP A 249 19.25 12.07 -4.14
N ALA A 250 19.32 13.34 -4.53
CA ALA A 250 19.32 13.75 -5.92
C ALA A 250 20.50 13.13 -6.70
N GLY A 251 21.66 12.98 -6.06
CA GLY A 251 22.85 12.36 -6.67
C GLY A 251 22.77 10.85 -6.84
N VAL A 252 21.98 10.15 -6.01
CA VAL A 252 21.94 8.68 -6.04
C VAL A 252 20.68 8.10 -6.71
N ARG A 253 19.58 8.83 -6.73
CA ARG A 253 18.28 8.34 -7.24
C ARG A 253 18.29 7.97 -8.72
N ASP A 254 19.15 8.58 -9.51
CA ASP A 254 19.24 8.34 -10.96
C ASP A 254 19.88 6.99 -11.30
N HIS A 255 20.52 6.34 -10.32
CA HIS A 255 21.01 4.97 -10.47
C HIS A 255 19.90 3.91 -10.43
N PHE A 256 18.69 4.26 -9.99
CA PHE A 256 17.55 3.34 -9.94
C PHE A 256 16.73 3.49 -11.22
N GLU A 257 16.59 2.39 -11.97
CA GLU A 257 15.60 2.30 -13.04
C GLU A 257 14.17 2.30 -12.46
N ARG A 258 14.01 1.56 -11.36
CA ARG A 258 12.76 1.44 -10.61
C ARG A 258 13.06 1.47 -9.11
N LEU A 259 12.17 2.11 -8.38
CA LEU A 259 12.23 2.17 -6.93
C LEU A 259 10.80 2.08 -6.37
N THR A 260 10.60 1.24 -5.37
CA THR A 260 9.32 1.11 -4.69
C THR A 260 9.55 0.80 -3.21
N HIS A 261 8.96 1.61 -2.33
CA HIS A 261 8.95 1.39 -0.89
C HIS A 261 7.60 0.82 -0.46
N LEU A 262 7.62 -0.27 0.26
CA LEU A 262 6.44 -0.90 0.87
C LEU A 262 6.56 -0.77 2.38
N ILE A 263 5.71 0.02 3.03
CA ILE A 263 5.67 0.10 4.48
C ILE A 263 4.76 -1.00 5.03
N GLY A 264 5.20 -1.59 6.14
CA GLY A 264 4.47 -2.62 6.87
C GLY A 264 3.93 -2.09 8.20
N THR A 265 4.21 -2.82 9.28
CA THR A 265 3.78 -2.45 10.62
C THR A 265 4.47 -1.17 11.07
N ASP A 266 3.71 -0.26 11.64
CA ASP A 266 4.20 0.94 12.28
C ASP A 266 3.80 0.98 13.78
N TYR A 267 4.63 1.61 14.58
CA TYR A 267 4.40 1.81 16.00
C TYR A 267 4.81 3.22 16.40
N TYR A 268 3.90 3.97 17.00
CA TYR A 268 4.11 5.36 17.39
C TYR A 268 3.87 5.58 18.89
N GLN A 269 4.77 6.34 19.52
CA GLN A 269 4.57 6.91 20.86
C GLN A 269 4.47 8.42 20.74
N ILE A 270 3.35 8.99 21.21
CA ILE A 270 3.02 10.40 21.09
C ILE A 270 2.94 11.01 22.48
N THR A 271 3.63 12.14 22.67
CA THR A 271 3.62 12.92 23.91
C THR A 271 3.51 14.41 23.54
N GLY A 272 2.29 14.98 23.68
CA GLY A 272 2.01 16.34 23.26
C GLY A 272 2.32 16.55 21.78
N ASP A 273 3.15 17.52 21.48
CA ASP A 273 3.54 17.89 20.11
C ASP A 273 4.83 17.16 19.61
N ARG A 274 5.22 16.07 20.27
CA ARG A 274 6.35 15.24 19.86
C ARG A 274 5.94 13.80 19.76
N ALA A 275 6.53 13.10 18.77
CA ALA A 275 6.36 11.67 18.64
C ALA A 275 7.65 10.98 18.17
N VAL A 276 7.75 9.70 18.50
CA VAL A 276 8.72 8.78 17.92
C VAL A 276 7.99 7.61 17.29
N GLY A 277 8.56 7.07 16.22
CA GLY A 277 7.97 5.95 15.50
C GLY A 277 9.01 4.96 15.00
N GLU A 278 8.61 3.70 14.92
CA GLU A 278 9.29 2.66 14.19
C GLU A 278 8.35 2.14 13.11
N THR A 279 8.79 2.19 11.84
CA THR A 279 8.02 1.70 10.70
C THR A 279 8.84 0.68 9.94
N GLN A 280 8.33 -0.54 9.82
CA GLN A 280 8.94 -1.55 8.97
C GLN A 280 8.80 -1.16 7.51
N VAL A 281 9.88 -1.33 6.75
CA VAL A 281 9.90 -1.00 5.33
C VAL A 281 10.62 -2.07 4.53
N ALA A 282 10.05 -2.46 3.40
CA ALA A 282 10.75 -3.18 2.36
C ALA A 282 10.91 -2.26 1.15
N ARG A 283 12.11 -2.23 0.58
CA ARG A 283 12.44 -1.46 -0.62
C ARG A 283 12.84 -2.40 -1.74
N ILE A 284 12.24 -2.22 -2.89
CA ILE A 284 12.56 -2.96 -4.10
C ILE A 284 13.18 -1.97 -5.09
N GLU A 285 14.36 -2.30 -5.55
CA GLU A 285 15.17 -1.48 -6.44
C GLU A 285 15.55 -2.28 -7.68
N VAL A 286 15.39 -1.69 -8.85
CA VAL A 286 15.96 -2.17 -10.10
C VAL A 286 17.10 -1.24 -10.46
N LEU A 287 18.32 -1.79 -10.51
CA LEU A 287 19.53 -1.03 -10.75
C LEU A 287 20.20 -1.48 -12.04
N GLU A 288 20.50 -0.54 -12.89
CA GLU A 288 21.38 -0.76 -14.03
C GLU A 288 22.84 -0.71 -13.56
N ARG A 289 23.60 -1.78 -13.83
CA ARG A 289 25.03 -1.89 -13.51
C ARG A 289 25.81 -2.32 -14.74
N LYS A 290 27.13 -2.15 -14.71
CA LYS A 290 28.02 -2.64 -15.79
C LYS A 290 27.88 -4.15 -16.04
N SER A 291 27.51 -4.91 -15.02
CA SER A 291 27.26 -6.37 -15.08
C SER A 291 25.85 -6.75 -15.52
N GLY A 292 24.99 -5.80 -15.85
CA GLY A 292 23.59 -6.00 -16.20
C GLY A 292 22.63 -5.46 -15.14
N VAL A 293 21.34 -5.63 -15.39
CA VAL A 293 20.27 -5.14 -14.49
C VAL A 293 20.12 -6.09 -13.30
N THR A 294 20.05 -5.51 -12.11
CA THR A 294 19.96 -6.24 -10.83
C THR A 294 18.71 -5.79 -10.07
N ASP A 295 17.92 -6.79 -9.60
CA ASP A 295 16.89 -6.58 -8.59
C ASP A 295 17.55 -6.63 -7.21
N ARG A 296 17.34 -5.59 -6.39
CA ARG A 296 17.75 -5.55 -4.99
C ARG A 296 16.52 -5.36 -4.11
N MET A 297 16.33 -6.26 -3.16
CA MET A 297 15.32 -6.12 -2.13
C MET A 297 16.01 -5.85 -0.80
N ILE A 298 15.53 -4.85 -0.10
CA ILE A 298 16.07 -4.40 1.18
C ILE A 298 14.93 -4.38 2.18
N GLY A 299 15.10 -5.04 3.32
CA GLY A 299 14.21 -4.90 4.46
C GLY A 299 14.88 -4.17 5.59
N GLY A 300 14.15 -3.30 6.25
CA GLY A 300 14.66 -2.49 7.33
C GLY A 300 13.57 -1.72 8.05
N ARG A 301 13.99 -0.72 8.81
CA ARG A 301 13.09 0.10 9.62
C ARG A 301 13.46 1.56 9.51
N PHE A 302 12.44 2.41 9.43
CA PHE A 302 12.56 3.82 9.73
C PHE A 302 12.41 4.03 11.24
N LEU A 303 13.38 4.67 11.86
CA LEU A 303 13.30 5.16 13.22
C LEU A 303 13.14 6.67 13.15
N ASP A 304 11.94 7.13 13.44
CA ASP A 304 11.49 8.49 13.18
C ASP A 304 11.31 9.31 14.44
N ARG A 305 11.60 10.61 14.32
CA ARG A 305 11.16 11.66 15.23
C ARG A 305 10.26 12.60 14.47
N PHE A 306 9.16 12.97 15.11
CA PHE A 306 8.18 13.88 14.55
C PHE A 306 7.91 15.01 15.53
N GLU A 307 7.66 16.19 15.02
CA GLU A 307 7.20 17.34 15.80
C GLU A 307 5.99 17.97 15.13
N ARG A 308 5.04 18.39 15.97
CA ARG A 308 3.89 19.20 15.56
C ARG A 308 4.21 20.66 15.87
N ARG A 309 4.43 21.45 14.82
CA ARG A 309 4.67 22.91 14.93
C ARG A 309 3.54 23.62 14.19
N ASP A 310 2.96 24.63 14.81
CA ASP A 310 1.80 25.37 14.27
C ASP A 310 0.63 24.45 13.87
N GLY A 311 0.40 23.38 14.64
CA GLY A 311 -0.65 22.38 14.41
C GLY A 311 -0.34 21.32 13.34
N VAL A 312 0.81 21.39 12.66
CA VAL A 312 1.19 20.50 11.57
C VAL A 312 2.29 19.54 12.00
N TRP A 313 2.06 18.24 11.87
CA TRP A 313 3.08 17.21 12.06
C TRP A 313 4.04 17.15 10.88
N LYS A 314 5.34 17.09 11.16
CA LYS A 314 6.40 16.83 10.17
C LYS A 314 7.51 15.98 10.78
N LEU A 315 8.32 15.38 9.93
CA LEU A 315 9.54 14.70 10.33
C LEU A 315 10.57 15.71 10.86
N SER A 316 11.05 15.50 12.08
CA SER A 316 12.16 16.23 12.68
C SER A 316 13.46 15.41 12.71
N GLY A 317 13.37 14.11 12.43
CA GLY A 317 14.53 13.24 12.26
C GLY A 317 14.16 11.86 11.77
N ARG A 318 15.07 11.21 11.02
CA ARG A 318 14.95 9.83 10.56
C ARG A 318 16.29 9.13 10.59
N ALA A 319 16.31 7.90 11.08
CA ALA A 319 17.39 6.96 10.83
C ALA A 319 16.84 5.72 10.12
N PHE A 320 17.57 5.23 9.12
CA PHE A 320 17.27 3.94 8.50
C PHE A 320 18.14 2.85 9.12
N VAL A 321 17.51 1.77 9.56
CA VAL A 321 18.16 0.56 10.03
C VAL A 321 17.99 -0.54 9.00
N LEU A 322 19.10 -1.10 8.51
CA LEU A 322 19.11 -2.23 7.61
C LEU A 322 19.00 -3.54 8.40
N ASP A 323 17.98 -4.35 8.13
CA ASP A 323 17.82 -5.66 8.76
C ASP A 323 18.29 -6.80 7.84
N TRP A 324 17.96 -6.73 6.53
CA TRP A 324 18.37 -7.73 5.55
C TRP A 324 18.38 -7.16 4.12
N ASN A 325 19.06 -7.86 3.21
CA ASN A 325 18.98 -7.59 1.77
C ASN A 325 19.12 -8.86 0.94
N VAL A 326 18.57 -8.80 -0.29
CA VAL A 326 18.73 -9.83 -1.33
C VAL A 326 19.09 -9.14 -2.62
N ASN A 327 20.11 -9.67 -3.33
CA ASN A 327 20.56 -9.14 -4.61
C ASN A 327 20.60 -10.28 -5.64
N ARG A 328 20.09 -10.04 -6.86
CA ARG A 328 20.06 -11.04 -7.94
C ARG A 328 19.95 -10.38 -9.31
N PRO A 329 20.33 -11.07 -10.39
CA PRO A 329 20.00 -10.61 -11.74
C PRO A 329 18.50 -10.41 -11.88
N THR A 330 18.07 -9.38 -12.65
CA THR A 330 16.65 -9.14 -12.88
C THR A 330 16.00 -10.29 -13.67
N THR A 331 14.77 -10.60 -13.31
CA THR A 331 13.90 -11.52 -14.04
C THR A 331 12.62 -10.80 -14.53
N ALA A 332 12.62 -9.47 -14.51
CA ALA A 332 11.49 -8.65 -14.93
C ALA A 332 11.13 -8.94 -16.40
N GLN A 333 9.84 -9.10 -16.68
CA GLN A 333 9.28 -9.30 -18.01
C GLN A 333 8.29 -8.16 -18.31
N TRP A 334 8.50 -7.47 -19.41
CA TRP A 334 7.66 -6.34 -19.79
C TRP A 334 6.85 -6.59 -21.07
N GLY A 335 7.34 -7.46 -21.93
CA GLY A 335 6.79 -7.75 -23.26
C GLY A 335 6.08 -9.08 -23.42
N LYS A 336 5.97 -9.89 -22.34
CA LYS A 336 5.38 -11.23 -22.39
C LYS A 336 4.13 -11.34 -21.49
N GLY A 337 3.25 -12.26 -21.84
CA GLY A 337 2.09 -12.66 -21.04
C GLY A 337 1.24 -11.45 -20.58
N VAL A 338 0.73 -11.51 -19.37
CA VAL A 338 -0.07 -10.44 -18.76
C VAL A 338 0.66 -9.10 -18.69
N PHE A 339 1.99 -9.11 -18.54
CA PHE A 339 2.76 -7.86 -18.44
C PHE A 339 2.78 -7.05 -19.74
N ALA A 340 2.63 -7.70 -20.90
CA ALA A 340 2.54 -7.03 -22.19
C ALA A 340 1.26 -6.19 -22.32
N SER A 341 0.17 -6.57 -21.65
CA SER A 341 -1.11 -5.87 -21.70
C SER A 341 -1.24 -4.76 -20.64
N LEU A 342 -0.44 -4.80 -19.57
CA LEU A 342 -0.41 -3.75 -18.56
C LEU A 342 0.34 -2.53 -19.10
N LYS A 343 -0.39 -1.61 -19.76
CA LYS A 343 0.21 -0.48 -20.50
C LYS A 343 0.65 0.67 -19.61
N LEU A 344 -0.08 0.91 -18.52
CA LEU A 344 0.31 1.93 -17.55
C LEU A 344 1.50 1.43 -16.74
N ARG A 345 2.55 2.23 -16.68
CA ARG A 345 3.80 1.96 -15.99
C ARG A 345 4.08 3.07 -14.99
N GLY A 346 4.64 2.69 -13.84
CA GLY A 346 5.16 3.67 -12.92
C GLY A 346 6.27 4.50 -13.56
N ALA A 347 6.28 5.79 -13.25
CA ALA A 347 7.25 6.75 -13.72
C ALA A 347 7.65 7.71 -12.59
N ARG A 348 8.57 8.62 -12.88
CA ARG A 348 8.91 9.73 -11.98
C ARG A 348 7.94 10.91 -12.19
N ALA A 349 7.89 11.82 -11.22
CA ALA A 349 7.19 13.07 -11.35
C ALA A 349 7.77 13.89 -12.55
N PRO A 350 6.94 14.57 -13.31
CA PRO A 350 5.47 14.62 -13.26
C PRO A 350 4.77 13.54 -14.12
N ASP A 351 5.53 12.65 -14.78
CA ASP A 351 5.02 11.75 -15.84
C ASP A 351 4.31 10.50 -15.28
N ASP A 352 4.37 10.28 -13.96
CA ASP A 352 3.70 9.15 -13.33
C ASP A 352 2.16 9.29 -13.43
N PRO A 353 1.42 8.19 -13.78
CA PRO A 353 -0.03 8.22 -13.92
C PRO A 353 -0.80 8.76 -12.71
N VAL A 354 -0.22 8.69 -11.52
CA VAL A 354 -0.85 9.19 -10.30
C VAL A 354 -1.13 10.70 -10.33
N TYR A 355 -0.31 11.48 -11.03
CA TYR A 355 -0.51 12.94 -11.12
C TYR A 355 -1.75 13.32 -11.93
N ALA A 356 -2.21 12.44 -12.82
CA ALA A 356 -3.50 12.62 -13.50
C ALA A 356 -4.69 12.41 -12.56
N LEU A 357 -4.53 11.58 -11.50
CA LEU A 357 -5.56 11.36 -10.49
C LEU A 357 -5.60 12.49 -9.45
N TRP A 358 -4.42 12.89 -8.97
CA TRP A 358 -4.29 13.77 -7.79
C TRP A 358 -4.11 15.24 -8.13
N GLY A 359 -3.76 15.57 -9.37
CA GLY A 359 -3.23 16.86 -9.76
C GLY A 359 -1.75 17.03 -9.36
N PRO A 360 -1.10 18.12 -9.79
CA PRO A 360 0.27 18.40 -9.41
C PRO A 360 0.38 18.53 -7.89
N SER A 361 1.50 18.06 -7.33
CA SER A 361 1.80 18.23 -5.89
C SER A 361 1.91 19.72 -5.60
N SER A 362 0.99 20.25 -4.81
CA SER A 362 0.98 21.66 -4.35
C SER A 362 1.78 21.80 -3.06
#